data_85221782d62cb64be225459e63853618
#
_entry.id   85221782d62cb64be225459e63853618
#
_cell.length_a   1.000
_cell.length_b   1.000
_cell.length_c   1.000
_cell.angle_alpha   90.00
_cell.angle_beta   90.00
_cell.angle_gamma   90.00
#
_symmetry.space_group_name_H-M   'P 1'
#
loop_
_entity.id
_entity.type
_entity.pdbx_description
1 polymer ?
#
loop_
_entity_poly.entity_id
_entity_poly.type
_entity_poly.pdbx_seq_one_letter_code
_entity_poly.pdbx_strand_id
1 'polypeptide(L)'
;MLGTKRLTEQQLTDLLRRLQRVEFGKWGETDITTAIGALGWELQHGEVDVGMWRAETGYETGAAIIDRVPPQQNLASRAQFYAIELMVLRSAVRGEAGENHRTIVFREVLRIMLREFGQPDVRGGDGGPWVRWRDPVLTVELHLRRFHGGVSLRLLATEPLEQMEANAIRRGDVSGWTAYSQRPELPLEPAVSDMGEFTARLSGVLIDLAGDVPVVDTAGTVVLRTSDWSARYVLAAVDGGLRVEASAAVKGSHREGLGYLSGLGYQQPSGKMPNWSRRFGDGSRDSASAAAHMMVDALRAFGIDDLYDIVYDAFTADGERMYLPVLGIASADSMT
;
A
#
# COMPACT_ATOMS: atom_id res chain seq x y z
N MET A 1 -32.58 -4.87 8.92
CA MET A 1 -31.58 -4.05 8.24
C MET A 1 -30.28 -4.11 9.04
N LEU A 2 -29.24 -4.69 8.52
CA LEU A 2 -27.90 -4.59 9.14
C LEU A 2 -27.43 -3.15 8.90
N GLY A 3 -27.60 -2.29 9.93
CA GLY A 3 -27.18 -0.89 9.88
C GLY A 3 -25.65 -0.75 9.82
N THR A 4 -25.17 0.38 9.37
CA THR A 4 -23.78 0.77 9.49
C THR A 4 -23.47 1.02 10.97
N LYS A 5 -22.45 0.37 11.51
CA LYS A 5 -21.95 0.55 12.88
C LYS A 5 -20.56 1.15 12.85
N ARG A 6 -20.32 2.15 13.67
CA ARG A 6 -19.06 2.91 13.65
C ARG A 6 -18.72 3.38 15.07
N LEU A 7 -17.42 3.42 15.41
CA LEU A 7 -16.94 4.13 16.58
C LEU A 7 -17.16 5.65 16.40
N THR A 8 -17.61 6.32 17.45
CA THR A 8 -17.63 7.79 17.45
C THR A 8 -16.22 8.35 17.55
N GLU A 9 -16.02 9.62 17.18
CA GLU A 9 -14.71 10.29 17.31
C GLU A 9 -14.19 10.22 18.75
N GLN A 10 -15.08 10.46 19.75
CA GLN A 10 -14.70 10.37 21.16
C GLN A 10 -14.24 8.97 21.55
N GLN A 11 -14.98 7.93 21.17
CA GLN A 11 -14.61 6.54 21.47
C GLN A 11 -13.25 6.17 20.84
N LEU A 12 -13.02 6.59 19.59
CA LEU A 12 -11.74 6.36 18.91
C LEU A 12 -10.61 7.10 19.60
N THR A 13 -10.78 8.40 19.88
CA THR A 13 -9.76 9.22 20.57
C THR A 13 -9.39 8.63 21.94
N ASP A 14 -10.40 8.22 22.72
CA ASP A 14 -10.19 7.62 24.05
C ASP A 14 -9.48 6.26 23.93
N LEU A 15 -9.78 5.47 22.90
CA LEU A 15 -9.08 4.22 22.61
C LEU A 15 -7.61 4.49 22.25
N LEU A 16 -7.33 5.42 21.32
CA LEU A 16 -5.96 5.72 20.88
C LEU A 16 -5.10 6.21 22.06
N ARG A 17 -5.65 7.05 22.93
CA ARG A 17 -4.95 7.52 24.15
C ARG A 17 -4.70 6.41 25.17
N ARG A 18 -5.60 5.43 25.27
CA ARG A 18 -5.36 4.23 26.09
C ARG A 18 -4.25 3.38 25.48
N LEU A 19 -4.27 3.15 24.16
CA LEU A 19 -3.24 2.39 23.45
C LEU A 19 -1.82 2.93 23.70
N GLN A 20 -1.65 4.25 23.75
CA GLN A 20 -0.35 4.88 24.05
C GLN A 20 0.18 4.60 25.46
N ARG A 21 -0.65 4.05 26.36
CA ARG A 21 -0.29 3.77 27.76
C ARG A 21 -0.26 2.29 28.09
N VAL A 22 -0.73 1.46 27.18
CA VAL A 22 -0.81 0.00 27.38
C VAL A 22 0.52 -0.64 26.94
N GLU A 23 1.06 -1.46 27.82
CA GLU A 23 2.25 -2.28 27.54
C GLU A 23 1.81 -3.64 27.01
N PHE A 24 2.27 -3.99 25.80
CA PHE A 24 1.99 -5.27 25.15
C PHE A 24 3.06 -6.34 25.43
N GLY A 25 4.13 -5.99 26.18
CA GLY A 25 5.17 -6.91 26.58
C GLY A 25 5.81 -7.65 25.39
N LYS A 26 5.88 -8.97 25.49
CA LYS A 26 6.44 -9.84 24.42
C LYS A 26 5.34 -10.55 23.61
N TRP A 27 4.12 -10.07 23.70
CA TRP A 27 2.96 -10.67 23.02
C TRP A 27 2.71 -12.13 23.43
N GLY A 28 3.05 -12.48 24.67
CA GLY A 28 2.67 -13.73 25.31
C GLY A 28 1.23 -13.69 25.82
N GLU A 29 0.71 -14.84 26.26
CA GLU A 29 -0.67 -14.95 26.76
C GLU A 29 -0.96 -14.03 27.95
N THR A 30 -0.03 -13.96 28.90
CA THR A 30 -0.16 -13.06 30.06
C THR A 30 -0.13 -11.60 29.66
N ASP A 31 0.77 -11.23 28.74
CA ASP A 31 0.90 -9.85 28.24
C ASP A 31 -0.39 -9.39 27.55
N ILE A 32 -0.93 -10.24 26.65
CA ILE A 32 -2.16 -9.94 25.91
C ILE A 32 -3.36 -9.86 26.86
N THR A 33 -3.49 -10.78 27.82
CA THR A 33 -4.56 -10.75 28.82
C THR A 33 -4.52 -9.45 29.61
N THR A 34 -3.33 -9.02 30.04
CA THR A 34 -3.13 -7.77 30.78
C THR A 34 -3.46 -6.55 29.90
N ALA A 35 -2.98 -6.53 28.67
CA ALA A 35 -3.23 -5.44 27.72
C ALA A 35 -4.73 -5.29 27.40
N ILE A 36 -5.45 -6.39 27.18
CA ILE A 36 -6.90 -6.39 26.94
C ILE A 36 -7.65 -5.80 28.14
N GLY A 37 -7.28 -6.21 29.37
CA GLY A 37 -7.86 -5.64 30.59
C GLY A 37 -7.56 -4.15 30.75
N ALA A 38 -6.33 -3.69 30.42
CA ALA A 38 -5.96 -2.28 30.46
C ALA A 38 -6.68 -1.43 29.40
N LEU A 39 -7.06 -2.03 28.26
CA LEU A 39 -7.96 -1.40 27.28
C LEU A 39 -9.41 -1.30 27.75
N GLY A 40 -9.75 -1.92 28.88
CA GLY A 40 -11.13 -1.99 29.39
C GLY A 40 -11.98 -3.00 28.61
N TRP A 41 -11.36 -3.98 27.97
CA TRP A 41 -12.03 -5.05 27.22
C TRP A 41 -12.07 -6.33 28.06
N GLU A 42 -13.03 -7.20 27.75
CA GLU A 42 -13.20 -8.47 28.44
C GLU A 42 -12.84 -9.63 27.53
N LEU A 43 -11.79 -10.39 27.90
CA LEU A 43 -11.35 -11.54 27.15
C LEU A 43 -12.36 -12.69 27.26
N GLN A 44 -12.87 -13.14 26.14
CA GLN A 44 -13.73 -14.31 26.07
C GLN A 44 -12.88 -15.56 25.79
N HIS A 45 -12.73 -16.40 26.81
CA HIS A 45 -12.20 -17.75 26.67
C HIS A 45 -13.31 -18.64 26.12
N GLY A 46 -13.48 -18.69 24.82
CA GLY A 46 -14.38 -19.61 24.14
C GLY A 46 -13.62 -20.62 23.31
N GLU A 47 -14.16 -21.81 23.13
CA GLU A 47 -13.76 -22.75 22.09
C GLU A 47 -13.95 -22.11 20.70
N VAL A 48 -13.05 -21.19 20.36
CA VAL A 48 -13.01 -20.63 19.02
C VAL A 48 -12.08 -21.54 18.22
N ASP A 49 -12.56 -22.01 17.09
CA ASP A 49 -11.81 -22.79 16.13
C ASP A 49 -10.33 -22.37 16.11
N VAL A 50 -9.50 -23.32 16.46
CA VAL A 50 -8.06 -23.38 16.36
C VAL A 50 -7.37 -22.04 16.09
N GLY A 51 -7.01 -21.31 17.15
CA GLY A 51 -5.99 -20.27 17.05
C GLY A 51 -6.41 -18.81 17.17
N MET A 52 -7.67 -18.48 17.35
CA MET A 52 -8.12 -17.08 17.56
C MET A 52 -8.81 -16.91 18.92
N TRP A 53 -8.54 -15.78 19.57
CA TRP A 53 -9.26 -15.33 20.76
C TRP A 53 -10.18 -14.17 20.41
N ARG A 54 -11.11 -13.86 21.30
CA ARG A 54 -12.02 -12.72 21.17
C ARG A 54 -12.00 -11.88 22.44
N ALA A 55 -12.14 -10.57 22.28
CA ALA A 55 -12.33 -9.66 23.40
C ALA A 55 -13.57 -8.79 23.15
N GLU A 56 -14.50 -8.81 24.10
CA GLU A 56 -15.65 -7.90 24.09
C GLU A 56 -15.19 -6.48 24.41
N THR A 57 -15.48 -5.57 23.48
CA THR A 57 -14.96 -4.19 23.54
C THR A 57 -15.96 -3.20 24.12
N GLY A 58 -17.23 -3.59 24.20
CA GLY A 58 -18.33 -2.68 24.51
C GLY A 58 -18.72 -1.73 23.37
N TYR A 59 -18.05 -1.80 22.23
CA TYR A 59 -18.39 -0.99 21.05
C TYR A 59 -19.46 -1.68 20.18
N GLU A 60 -20.32 -0.88 19.54
CA GLU A 60 -21.34 -1.41 18.65
C GLU A 60 -20.74 -2.15 17.42
N THR A 61 -19.51 -1.86 17.05
CA THR A 61 -18.78 -2.54 15.97
C THR A 61 -18.45 -3.99 16.30
N GLY A 62 -18.55 -4.38 17.57
CA GLY A 62 -18.44 -5.75 18.09
C GLY A 62 -17.08 -6.06 18.71
N ALA A 63 -16.84 -7.34 18.94
CA ALA A 63 -15.63 -7.83 19.57
C ALA A 63 -14.37 -7.59 18.73
N ALA A 64 -13.24 -7.42 19.39
CA ALA A 64 -11.92 -7.51 18.77
C ALA A 64 -11.54 -8.99 18.58
N ILE A 65 -10.84 -9.27 17.48
CA ILE A 65 -10.29 -10.60 17.17
C ILE A 65 -8.79 -10.57 17.48
N ILE A 66 -8.32 -11.61 18.14
CA ILE A 66 -6.92 -11.74 18.55
C ILE A 66 -6.34 -12.96 17.87
N ASP A 67 -5.40 -12.74 16.96
CA ASP A 67 -4.79 -13.78 16.13
C ASP A 67 -3.50 -14.30 16.75
N ARG A 68 -3.34 -15.61 16.79
CA ARG A 68 -2.08 -16.27 17.15
C ARG A 68 -1.11 -16.26 15.97
N VAL A 69 0.18 -16.29 16.28
CA VAL A 69 1.23 -16.51 15.27
C VAL A 69 0.98 -17.85 14.57
N PRO A 70 0.81 -17.88 13.24
CA PRO A 70 0.57 -19.11 12.51
C PRO A 70 1.77 -20.07 12.66
N PRO A 71 1.54 -21.36 13.02
CA PRO A 71 2.63 -22.32 13.25
C PRO A 71 3.53 -22.54 12.02
N GLN A 72 2.97 -22.32 10.81
CA GLN A 72 3.69 -22.52 9.54
C GLN A 72 4.71 -21.44 9.22
N GLN A 73 4.72 -20.33 9.96
CA GLN A 73 5.55 -19.17 9.62
C GLN A 73 6.94 -19.21 10.28
N ASN A 74 7.39 -20.29 10.85
CA ASN A 74 8.76 -20.50 11.34
C ASN A 74 9.49 -19.21 11.78
N LEU A 75 8.77 -18.35 12.53
CA LEU A 75 9.27 -17.05 12.98
C LEU A 75 10.24 -17.30 14.16
N ALA A 76 11.36 -16.60 14.17
CA ALA A 76 12.30 -16.61 15.29
C ALA A 76 11.74 -15.88 16.53
N SER A 77 10.63 -15.17 16.39
CA SER A 77 9.95 -14.45 17.47
C SER A 77 9.41 -15.39 18.53
N ARG A 78 9.47 -14.95 19.80
CA ARG A 78 8.84 -15.62 20.95
C ARG A 78 7.39 -15.21 21.16
N ALA A 79 6.85 -14.33 20.35
CA ALA A 79 5.46 -13.90 20.41
C ALA A 79 4.52 -15.09 20.16
N GLN A 80 3.49 -15.24 20.98
CA GLN A 80 2.42 -16.23 20.79
C GLN A 80 1.26 -15.65 19.96
N PHE A 81 1.09 -14.34 20.04
CA PHE A 81 0.09 -13.60 19.30
C PHE A 81 0.78 -12.58 18.38
N TYR A 82 0.15 -12.28 17.26
CA TYR A 82 0.73 -11.31 16.32
C TYR A 82 -0.19 -10.15 16.00
N ALA A 83 -1.51 -10.28 16.20
CA ALA A 83 -2.46 -9.22 15.86
C ALA A 83 -3.67 -9.19 16.80
N ILE A 84 -4.18 -7.98 17.04
CA ILE A 84 -5.51 -7.71 17.60
C ILE A 84 -6.22 -6.81 16.61
N GLU A 85 -7.34 -7.24 16.05
CA GLU A 85 -8.11 -6.49 15.08
C GLU A 85 -9.46 -6.02 15.64
N LEU A 86 -9.69 -4.71 15.59
CA LEU A 86 -10.95 -4.08 15.93
C LEU A 86 -11.56 -3.40 14.70
N MET A 87 -12.82 -3.65 14.41
CA MET A 87 -13.53 -2.90 13.38
C MET A 87 -13.90 -1.51 13.92
N VAL A 88 -13.41 -0.47 13.25
CA VAL A 88 -13.80 0.93 13.47
C VAL A 88 -15.10 1.25 12.72
N LEU A 89 -15.27 0.65 11.55
CA LEU A 89 -16.49 0.71 10.75
C LEU A 89 -16.85 -0.69 10.26
N ARG A 90 -18.10 -1.11 10.50
CA ARG A 90 -18.75 -2.22 9.80
C ARG A 90 -19.86 -1.66 8.93
N SER A 91 -19.78 -1.85 7.63
CA SER A 91 -20.79 -1.40 6.68
C SER A 91 -21.34 -2.57 5.89
N ALA A 92 -22.65 -2.71 5.87
CA ALA A 92 -23.35 -3.65 5.00
C ALA A 92 -23.62 -3.07 3.60
N VAL A 93 -23.31 -1.80 3.38
CA VAL A 93 -23.50 -1.13 2.09
C VAL A 93 -22.46 -1.65 1.10
N ARG A 94 -22.95 -2.14 -0.06
CA ARG A 94 -22.13 -2.71 -1.13
C ARG A 94 -22.03 -1.76 -2.31
N GLY A 95 -21.15 -2.09 -3.26
CA GLY A 95 -20.92 -1.31 -4.48
C GLY A 95 -20.26 0.05 -4.20
N GLU A 96 -20.29 0.90 -5.22
CA GLU A 96 -19.61 2.20 -5.24
C GLU A 96 -20.00 3.11 -4.06
N ALA A 97 -21.29 3.21 -3.72
CA ALA A 97 -21.74 3.99 -2.57
C ALA A 97 -21.15 3.49 -1.25
N GLY A 98 -21.00 2.15 -1.10
CA GLY A 98 -20.34 1.56 0.06
C GLY A 98 -18.85 1.83 0.09
N GLU A 99 -18.17 1.78 -1.05
CA GLU A 99 -16.74 2.10 -1.17
C GLU A 99 -16.46 3.56 -0.85
N ASN A 100 -17.24 4.48 -1.41
CA ASN A 100 -17.15 5.90 -1.12
C ASN A 100 -17.36 6.20 0.37
N HIS A 101 -18.36 5.57 0.98
CA HIS A 101 -18.61 5.74 2.42
C HIS A 101 -17.42 5.25 3.27
N ARG A 102 -16.88 4.05 2.96
CA ARG A 102 -15.71 3.51 3.68
C ARG A 102 -14.48 4.40 3.52
N THR A 103 -14.24 4.91 2.32
CA THR A 103 -13.13 5.85 2.04
C THR A 103 -13.25 7.13 2.85
N ILE A 104 -14.45 7.71 2.94
CA ILE A 104 -14.70 8.91 3.76
C ILE A 104 -14.38 8.62 5.23
N VAL A 105 -14.92 7.52 5.77
CA VAL A 105 -14.66 7.14 7.17
C VAL A 105 -13.18 6.84 7.42
N PHE A 106 -12.51 6.13 6.50
CA PHE A 106 -11.07 5.87 6.61
C PHE A 106 -10.28 7.19 6.74
N ARG A 107 -10.54 8.18 5.87
CA ARG A 107 -9.88 9.49 5.91
C ARG A 107 -10.18 10.26 7.20
N GLU A 108 -11.40 10.19 7.71
CA GLU A 108 -11.75 10.82 8.99
C GLU A 108 -10.98 10.17 10.15
N VAL A 109 -10.92 8.85 10.18
CA VAL A 109 -10.14 8.09 11.18
C VAL A 109 -8.65 8.38 11.05
N LEU A 110 -8.13 8.41 9.82
CA LEU A 110 -6.72 8.76 9.56
C LEU A 110 -6.36 10.14 10.12
N ARG A 111 -7.21 11.16 9.92
CA ARG A 111 -6.97 12.50 10.49
C ARG A 111 -6.93 12.49 12.03
N ILE A 112 -7.80 11.69 12.67
CA ILE A 112 -7.77 11.52 14.13
C ILE A 112 -6.44 10.85 14.55
N MET A 113 -6.03 9.80 13.87
CA MET A 113 -4.80 9.09 14.18
C MET A 113 -3.55 9.95 13.94
N LEU A 114 -3.51 10.75 12.86
CA LEU A 114 -2.43 11.71 12.62
C LEU A 114 -2.33 12.75 13.74
N ARG A 115 -3.44 13.17 14.31
CA ARG A 115 -3.47 14.10 15.44
C ARG A 115 -2.94 13.46 16.73
N GLU A 116 -3.26 12.20 16.99
CA GLU A 116 -2.90 11.49 18.24
C GLU A 116 -1.51 10.84 18.18
N PHE A 117 -1.08 10.32 17.02
CA PHE A 117 0.20 9.59 16.85
C PHE A 117 1.26 10.37 16.03
N GLY A 118 0.87 11.44 15.34
CA GLY A 118 1.77 12.12 14.40
C GLY A 118 1.83 11.44 13.02
N GLN A 119 2.92 11.68 12.29
CA GLN A 119 3.11 11.10 10.96
C GLN A 119 3.35 9.59 11.05
N PRO A 120 2.81 8.80 10.13
CA PRO A 120 3.04 7.37 10.08
C PRO A 120 4.44 7.03 9.56
N ASP A 121 4.93 5.85 9.92
CA ASP A 121 6.22 5.33 9.46
C ASP A 121 6.13 4.68 8.08
N VAL A 122 4.99 4.10 7.75
CA VAL A 122 4.80 3.31 6.53
C VAL A 122 3.37 3.46 6.01
N ARG A 123 3.22 3.55 4.70
CA ARG A 123 1.93 3.47 3.99
C ARG A 123 1.99 2.39 2.94
N GLY A 124 0.86 1.78 2.62
CA GLY A 124 0.83 0.74 1.61
C GLY A 124 -0.58 0.32 1.21
N GLY A 125 -0.64 -0.66 0.32
CA GLY A 125 -1.87 -1.29 -0.13
C GLY A 125 -1.64 -2.73 -0.55
N ASP A 126 -2.42 -3.63 0.03
CA ASP A 126 -2.54 -5.03 -0.35
C ASP A 126 -3.95 -5.47 0.01
N GLY A 127 -4.82 -5.55 -1.00
CA GLY A 127 -6.26 -5.76 -0.80
C GLY A 127 -7.00 -4.56 -0.19
N GLY A 128 -6.39 -3.39 -0.18
CA GLY A 128 -6.87 -2.09 0.28
C GLY A 128 -5.77 -1.29 0.96
N PRO A 129 -5.90 0.05 1.01
CA PRO A 129 -4.87 0.90 1.59
C PRO A 129 -4.78 0.74 3.09
N TRP A 130 -3.56 0.82 3.60
CA TRP A 130 -3.27 0.81 5.03
C TRP A 130 -2.18 1.84 5.37
N VAL A 131 -2.17 2.25 6.66
CA VAL A 131 -1.20 3.20 7.23
C VAL A 131 -0.74 2.68 8.58
N ARG A 132 0.59 2.72 8.86
CA ARG A 132 1.21 2.14 10.06
C ARG A 132 2.04 3.14 10.85
N TRP A 133 1.91 3.07 12.17
CA TRP A 133 2.76 3.70 13.16
C TRP A 133 3.50 2.59 13.91
N ARG A 134 4.83 2.60 13.88
CA ARG A 134 5.67 1.54 14.44
C ARG A 134 6.42 2.02 15.68
N ASP A 135 6.36 1.23 16.73
CA ASP A 135 7.35 1.26 17.80
C ASP A 135 8.01 -0.14 17.93
N PRO A 136 9.03 -0.33 18.78
CA PRO A 136 9.74 -1.62 18.87
C PRO A 136 8.86 -2.80 19.31
N VAL A 137 7.71 -2.57 19.92
CA VAL A 137 6.82 -3.60 20.47
C VAL A 137 5.49 -3.70 19.74
N LEU A 138 4.91 -2.54 19.40
CA LEU A 138 3.57 -2.39 18.84
C LEU A 138 3.60 -1.63 17.52
N THR A 139 3.05 -2.22 16.49
CA THR A 139 2.67 -1.50 15.26
C THR A 139 1.17 -1.29 15.25
N VAL A 140 0.73 -0.03 15.18
CA VAL A 140 -0.69 0.31 15.01
C VAL A 140 -0.96 0.51 13.54
N GLU A 141 -1.93 -0.22 12.98
CA GLU A 141 -2.30 -0.14 11.57
C GLU A 141 -3.77 0.29 11.42
N LEU A 142 -4.00 1.31 10.60
CA LEU A 142 -5.32 1.62 10.07
C LEU A 142 -5.44 0.98 8.68
N HIS A 143 -6.48 0.16 8.45
CA HIS A 143 -6.67 -0.58 7.22
C HIS A 143 -8.08 -0.41 6.65
N LEU A 144 -8.18 -0.07 5.35
CA LEU A 144 -9.43 -0.09 4.60
C LEU A 144 -9.60 -1.45 3.93
N ARG A 145 -10.41 -2.32 4.52
CA ARG A 145 -10.67 -3.68 4.00
C ARG A 145 -11.68 -3.63 2.85
N ARG A 146 -11.18 -3.63 1.60
CA ARG A 146 -12.06 -3.57 0.41
C ARG A 146 -13.03 -4.76 0.34
N PHE A 147 -12.53 -5.97 0.57
CA PHE A 147 -13.32 -7.20 0.43
C PHE A 147 -14.24 -7.51 1.61
N HIS A 148 -13.96 -7.00 2.80
CA HIS A 148 -14.70 -7.31 4.03
C HIS A 148 -15.57 -6.15 4.54
N GLY A 149 -15.74 -5.11 3.74
CA GLY A 149 -16.75 -4.07 3.95
C GLY A 149 -16.53 -3.18 5.15
N GLY A 150 -15.29 -2.87 5.55
CA GLY A 150 -15.06 -2.06 6.72
C GLY A 150 -13.73 -1.32 6.79
N VAL A 151 -13.57 -0.57 7.87
CA VAL A 151 -12.31 0.04 8.31
C VAL A 151 -11.92 -0.61 9.62
N SER A 152 -10.71 -1.12 9.72
CA SER A 152 -10.19 -1.76 10.93
C SER A 152 -8.98 -1.03 11.49
N LEU A 153 -8.86 -1.07 12.80
CA LEU A 153 -7.67 -0.77 13.55
C LEU A 153 -7.03 -2.09 13.93
N ARG A 154 -5.77 -2.29 13.56
CA ARG A 154 -5.01 -3.49 13.90
C ARG A 154 -3.83 -3.11 14.78
N LEU A 155 -3.66 -3.84 15.84
CA LEU A 155 -2.52 -3.78 16.74
C LEU A 155 -1.68 -4.99 16.42
N LEU A 156 -0.45 -4.80 15.98
CA LEU A 156 0.42 -5.85 15.46
C LEU A 156 1.69 -5.94 16.31
N ALA A 157 2.11 -7.15 16.61
CA ALA A 157 3.42 -7.38 17.21
C ALA A 157 4.50 -6.98 16.20
N THR A 158 5.32 -5.98 16.52
CA THR A 158 6.28 -5.41 15.55
C THR A 158 7.32 -6.44 15.11
N GLU A 159 7.93 -7.18 16.02
CA GLU A 159 8.96 -8.19 15.68
C GLU A 159 8.44 -9.29 14.73
N PRO A 160 7.31 -9.99 14.98
CA PRO A 160 6.77 -10.95 14.02
C PRO A 160 6.40 -10.32 12.67
N LEU A 161 5.83 -9.10 12.67
CA LEU A 161 5.46 -8.38 11.45
C LEU A 161 6.69 -8.13 10.57
N GLU A 162 7.79 -7.60 11.14
CA GLU A 162 9.03 -7.33 10.42
C GLU A 162 9.67 -8.62 9.87
N GLN A 163 9.63 -9.70 10.65
CA GLN A 163 10.10 -11.00 10.17
C GLN A 163 9.25 -11.54 9.01
N MET A 164 7.93 -11.36 9.06
CA MET A 164 7.04 -11.74 7.95
C MET A 164 7.32 -10.92 6.69
N GLU A 165 7.48 -9.60 6.83
CA GLU A 165 7.83 -8.71 5.73
C GLU A 165 9.18 -9.08 5.11
N ALA A 166 10.21 -9.25 5.92
CA ALA A 166 11.54 -9.67 5.46
C ALA A 166 11.51 -11.06 4.78
N ASN A 167 10.71 -12.00 5.29
CA ASN A 167 10.53 -13.31 4.68
C ASN A 167 9.79 -13.22 3.34
N ALA A 168 8.77 -12.37 3.24
CA ALA A 168 8.03 -12.15 2.00
C ALA A 168 8.94 -11.53 0.93
N ILE A 169 9.75 -10.53 1.29
CA ILE A 169 10.74 -9.91 0.39
C ILE A 169 11.73 -10.97 -0.13
N ARG A 170 12.32 -11.77 0.77
CA ARG A 170 13.29 -12.82 0.39
C ARG A 170 12.72 -13.88 -0.55
N ARG A 171 11.42 -14.16 -0.47
CA ARG A 171 10.74 -15.14 -1.34
C ARG A 171 10.18 -14.52 -2.62
N GLY A 172 10.21 -13.19 -2.76
CA GLY A 172 9.51 -12.51 -3.84
C GLY A 172 7.98 -12.56 -3.72
N ASP A 173 7.45 -12.91 -2.54
CA ASP A 173 6.02 -13.06 -2.25
C ASP A 173 5.38 -11.72 -1.80
N VAL A 174 5.91 -10.60 -2.24
CA VAL A 174 5.38 -9.29 -1.85
C VAL A 174 4.38 -8.82 -2.89
N SER A 175 3.14 -8.64 -2.47
CA SER A 175 2.06 -8.07 -3.28
C SER A 175 1.83 -6.60 -2.91
N GLY A 176 1.15 -5.86 -3.80
CA GLY A 176 0.77 -4.48 -3.57
C GLY A 176 1.92 -3.47 -3.69
N TRP A 177 1.77 -2.37 -2.97
CA TRP A 177 2.77 -1.30 -2.89
C TRP A 177 3.02 -0.92 -1.44
N THR A 178 4.23 -0.40 -1.16
CA THR A 178 4.58 0.08 0.18
C THR A 178 5.49 1.30 0.05
N ALA A 179 5.16 2.39 0.75
CA ALA A 179 6.03 3.55 0.91
C ALA A 179 6.73 3.46 2.25
N TYR A 180 8.05 3.47 2.23
CA TYR A 180 8.91 3.36 3.41
C TYR A 180 9.71 4.63 3.64
N SER A 181 9.91 4.98 4.91
CA SER A 181 10.92 5.94 5.33
C SER A 181 12.34 5.37 5.25
N GLN A 182 12.49 4.04 5.34
CA GLN A 182 13.77 3.32 5.23
C GLN A 182 13.67 2.25 4.14
N ARG A 183 14.78 2.07 3.41
CA ARG A 183 14.86 1.16 2.27
C ARG A 183 14.91 -0.31 2.68
N PRO A 184 14.02 -1.19 2.17
CA PRO A 184 14.16 -2.64 2.32
C PRO A 184 15.25 -3.19 1.38
N GLU A 185 15.78 -4.38 1.68
CA GLU A 185 16.61 -5.14 0.72
C GLU A 185 15.75 -5.58 -0.47
N LEU A 186 16.20 -5.27 -1.68
CA LEU A 186 15.46 -5.54 -2.90
C LEU A 186 16.15 -6.61 -3.74
N PRO A 187 15.38 -7.47 -4.45
CA PRO A 187 15.97 -8.37 -5.42
C PRO A 187 16.61 -7.58 -6.58
N LEU A 188 17.76 -8.08 -7.08
CA LEU A 188 18.51 -7.45 -8.16
C LEU A 188 18.07 -7.93 -9.55
N GLU A 189 17.49 -9.11 -9.65
CA GLU A 189 17.15 -9.75 -10.92
C GLU A 189 15.65 -9.62 -11.23
N PRO A 190 15.28 -9.37 -12.50
CA PRO A 190 13.88 -9.40 -12.92
C PRO A 190 13.26 -10.77 -12.69
N ALA A 191 12.07 -10.77 -12.11
CA ALA A 191 11.29 -11.99 -11.89
C ALA A 191 10.14 -12.15 -12.90
N VAL A 192 10.09 -11.31 -13.93
CA VAL A 192 9.13 -11.39 -15.04
C VAL A 192 9.78 -12.05 -16.25
N SER A 193 8.99 -12.80 -17.03
CA SER A 193 9.49 -13.56 -18.17
C SER A 193 9.59 -12.76 -19.46
N ASP A 194 8.70 -11.79 -19.67
CA ASP A 194 8.62 -10.99 -20.89
C ASP A 194 7.88 -9.65 -20.67
N MET A 195 7.94 -8.80 -21.69
CA MET A 195 7.30 -7.47 -21.69
C MET A 195 5.76 -7.53 -21.58
N GLY A 196 5.13 -8.62 -22.00
CA GLY A 196 3.68 -8.80 -21.85
C GLY A 196 3.29 -9.03 -20.41
N GLU A 197 3.98 -9.93 -19.70
CA GLU A 197 3.81 -10.16 -18.28
C GLU A 197 4.14 -8.88 -17.48
N PHE A 198 5.23 -8.20 -17.82
CA PHE A 198 5.56 -6.91 -17.20
C PHE A 198 4.44 -5.88 -17.37
N THR A 199 3.89 -5.74 -18.58
CA THR A 199 2.77 -4.82 -18.85
C THR A 199 1.54 -5.16 -18.00
N ALA A 200 1.22 -6.45 -17.85
CA ALA A 200 0.10 -6.89 -17.04
C ALA A 200 0.32 -6.56 -15.55
N ARG A 201 1.53 -6.78 -15.04
CA ARG A 201 1.89 -6.43 -13.65
C ARG A 201 1.90 -4.92 -13.42
N LEU A 202 2.45 -4.13 -14.34
CA LEU A 202 2.40 -2.67 -14.29
C LEU A 202 0.97 -2.15 -14.29
N SER A 203 0.09 -2.75 -15.10
CA SER A 203 -1.34 -2.42 -15.07
C SER A 203 -1.96 -2.67 -13.68
N GLY A 204 -1.64 -3.80 -13.05
CA GLY A 204 -2.07 -4.10 -11.68
C GLY A 204 -1.59 -3.05 -10.67
N VAL A 205 -0.30 -2.71 -10.71
CA VAL A 205 0.29 -1.67 -9.85
C VAL A 205 -0.41 -0.32 -10.02
N LEU A 206 -0.65 0.11 -11.26
CA LEU A 206 -1.31 1.39 -11.51
C LEU A 206 -2.78 1.38 -11.06
N ILE A 207 -3.48 0.24 -11.13
CA ILE A 207 -4.84 0.09 -10.59
C ILE A 207 -4.81 0.26 -9.07
N ASP A 208 -3.89 -0.42 -8.39
CA ASP A 208 -3.78 -0.36 -6.93
C ASP A 208 -3.39 1.05 -6.47
N LEU A 209 -2.36 1.65 -7.07
CA LEU A 209 -1.95 3.01 -6.75
C LEU A 209 -3.06 4.02 -7.00
N ALA A 210 -3.74 3.97 -8.13
CA ALA A 210 -4.84 4.89 -8.45
C ALA A 210 -6.00 4.76 -7.45
N GLY A 211 -6.25 3.56 -6.94
CA GLY A 211 -7.28 3.31 -5.94
C GLY A 211 -6.87 3.62 -4.51
N ASP A 212 -5.61 3.44 -4.14
CA ASP A 212 -5.14 3.48 -2.75
C ASP A 212 -4.50 4.82 -2.38
N VAL A 213 -3.60 5.34 -3.22
CA VAL A 213 -2.82 6.54 -2.94
C VAL A 213 -3.68 7.76 -2.60
N PRO A 214 -4.77 8.06 -3.33
CA PRO A 214 -5.66 9.14 -2.94
C PRO A 214 -6.36 8.90 -1.61
N VAL A 215 -6.60 7.63 -1.23
CA VAL A 215 -7.28 7.30 0.03
C VAL A 215 -6.40 7.62 1.24
N VAL A 216 -5.09 7.39 1.13
CA VAL A 216 -4.11 7.72 2.18
C VAL A 216 -3.63 9.18 2.13
N ASP A 217 -4.34 10.02 1.36
CA ASP A 217 -4.12 11.47 1.25
C ASP A 217 -2.69 11.83 0.81
N THR A 218 -2.19 11.11 -0.18
CA THR A 218 -0.90 11.37 -0.79
C THR A 218 -1.00 11.32 -2.32
N ALA A 219 0.07 11.64 -3.02
CA ALA A 219 0.25 11.40 -4.44
C ALA A 219 1.43 10.48 -4.65
N GLY A 220 1.44 9.70 -5.73
CA GLY A 220 2.51 8.76 -6.03
C GLY A 220 3.00 8.89 -7.47
N THR A 221 4.27 8.61 -7.69
CA THR A 221 4.89 8.59 -9.02
C THR A 221 5.69 7.31 -9.20
N VAL A 222 5.50 6.67 -10.34
CA VAL A 222 6.31 5.51 -10.80
C VAL A 222 7.05 5.93 -12.05
N VAL A 223 8.36 5.83 -12.03
CA VAL A 223 9.25 6.12 -13.17
C VAL A 223 9.86 4.82 -13.66
N LEU A 224 9.79 4.55 -14.94
CA LEU A 224 10.51 3.47 -15.62
C LEU A 224 11.59 4.12 -16.48
N ARG A 225 12.82 3.68 -16.37
CA ARG A 225 13.96 4.23 -17.09
C ARG A 225 15.02 3.18 -17.38
N THR A 226 15.97 3.52 -18.23
CA THR A 226 17.13 2.66 -18.46
C THR A 226 18.08 2.67 -17.27
N SER A 227 18.72 1.52 -17.04
CA SER A 227 19.72 1.34 -15.99
C SER A 227 20.96 2.23 -16.14
N ASP A 228 21.28 2.67 -17.37
CA ASP A 228 22.41 3.54 -17.72
C ASP A 228 22.20 5.03 -17.37
N TRP A 229 21.10 5.37 -16.66
CA TRP A 229 20.74 6.74 -16.31
C TRP A 229 20.56 7.69 -17.51
N SER A 230 20.29 7.14 -18.69
CA SER A 230 19.98 7.96 -19.85
C SER A 230 18.72 8.79 -19.61
N ALA A 231 18.57 9.88 -20.37
CA ALA A 231 17.40 10.73 -20.29
C ALA A 231 16.11 10.06 -20.86
N ARG A 232 16.16 8.74 -21.12
CA ARG A 232 15.03 7.95 -21.64
C ARG A 232 14.24 7.38 -20.46
N TYR A 233 13.10 7.96 -20.20
CA TYR A 233 12.19 7.51 -19.14
C TYR A 233 10.74 7.70 -19.52
N VAL A 234 9.87 6.94 -18.89
CA VAL A 234 8.43 7.16 -18.83
C VAL A 234 8.02 7.19 -17.37
N LEU A 235 6.97 7.93 -17.04
CA LEU A 235 6.44 7.95 -15.69
C LEU A 235 4.91 7.93 -15.67
N ALA A 236 4.36 7.40 -14.59
CA ALA A 236 2.97 7.54 -14.22
C ALA A 236 2.87 8.31 -12.91
N ALA A 237 2.07 9.38 -12.89
CA ALA A 237 1.76 10.15 -11.69
C ALA A 237 0.29 9.95 -11.32
N VAL A 238 0.05 9.66 -10.05
CA VAL A 238 -1.28 9.47 -9.45
C VAL A 238 -1.49 10.58 -8.41
N ASP A 239 -2.39 11.52 -8.71
CA ASP A 239 -2.67 12.71 -7.90
C ASP A 239 -4.18 13.07 -7.87
N GLY A 240 -5.04 12.09 -7.70
CA GLY A 240 -6.50 12.23 -7.86
C GLY A 240 -6.99 11.95 -9.28
N GLY A 241 -6.07 11.62 -10.18
CA GLY A 241 -6.23 11.11 -11.53
C GLY A 241 -4.97 10.38 -11.91
N LEU A 242 -4.90 9.87 -13.12
CA LEU A 242 -3.72 9.20 -13.66
C LEU A 242 -3.16 10.00 -14.84
N ARG A 243 -1.87 10.31 -14.79
CA ARG A 243 -1.13 10.98 -15.85
C ARG A 243 0.10 10.18 -16.22
N VAL A 244 0.33 9.98 -17.50
CA VAL A 244 1.53 9.35 -18.03
C VAL A 244 2.36 10.42 -18.76
N GLU A 245 3.68 10.38 -18.55
CA GLU A 245 4.61 11.23 -19.25
C GLU A 245 5.73 10.38 -19.89
N ALA A 246 6.23 10.83 -21.05
CA ALA A 246 7.40 10.27 -21.70
C ALA A 246 8.41 11.38 -21.95
N SER A 247 9.69 11.11 -21.70
CA SER A 247 10.76 12.10 -21.80
C SER A 247 10.83 12.73 -23.19
N ALA A 248 10.95 14.04 -23.26
CA ALA A 248 11.25 14.78 -24.49
C ALA A 248 12.75 14.90 -24.78
N ALA A 249 13.61 14.54 -23.83
CA ALA A 249 15.06 14.76 -23.90
C ALA A 249 15.82 13.71 -24.73
N VAL A 250 15.16 12.94 -25.57
CA VAL A 250 15.79 11.95 -26.45
C VAL A 250 16.64 12.68 -27.49
N LYS A 251 17.93 12.83 -27.21
CA LYS A 251 18.92 13.34 -28.15
C LYS A 251 19.24 12.29 -29.19
N GLY A 252 18.96 12.57 -30.45
CA GLY A 252 19.40 11.79 -31.59
C GLY A 252 18.27 11.28 -32.45
N SER A 253 18.39 11.51 -33.73
CA SER A 253 17.83 10.90 -34.97
C SER A 253 16.43 10.25 -34.99
N HIS A 254 15.63 10.29 -33.92
CA HIS A 254 14.32 9.65 -33.90
C HIS A 254 13.16 10.64 -34.07
N ARG A 255 13.19 11.43 -35.13
CA ARG A 255 11.96 12.12 -35.62
C ARG A 255 10.81 11.13 -35.81
N GLU A 256 11.12 9.87 -36.15
CA GLU A 256 10.16 8.78 -36.23
C GLU A 256 9.57 8.44 -34.85
N GLY A 257 10.38 8.41 -33.78
CA GLY A 257 9.90 8.16 -32.41
C GLY A 257 8.96 9.26 -31.87
N LEU A 258 9.20 10.52 -32.20
CA LEU A 258 8.31 11.63 -31.79
C LEU A 258 6.95 11.55 -32.52
N GLY A 259 6.93 11.16 -33.79
CA GLY A 259 5.69 10.87 -34.53
C GLY A 259 4.93 9.69 -33.91
N TYR A 260 5.65 8.70 -33.43
CA TYR A 260 5.07 7.52 -32.79
C TYR A 260 4.39 7.85 -31.47
N LEU A 261 5.02 8.65 -30.59
CA LEU A 261 4.40 9.09 -29.31
C LEU A 261 3.09 9.86 -29.56
N SER A 262 3.06 10.71 -30.59
CA SER A 262 1.81 11.38 -31.00
C SER A 262 0.75 10.36 -31.43
N GLY A 263 1.15 9.32 -32.18
CA GLY A 263 0.27 8.23 -32.62
C GLY A 263 -0.29 7.41 -31.43
N LEU A 264 0.46 7.27 -30.34
CA LEU A 264 0.02 6.66 -29.09
C LEU A 264 -0.92 7.56 -28.30
N GLY A 265 -1.14 8.81 -28.72
CA GLY A 265 -2.03 9.75 -28.09
C GLY A 265 -1.39 10.59 -26.98
N TYR A 266 -0.05 10.66 -26.92
CA TYR A 266 0.62 11.67 -26.10
C TYR A 266 0.47 13.05 -26.72
N GLN A 267 0.24 14.03 -25.85
CA GLN A 267 0.28 15.46 -26.20
C GLN A 267 1.72 15.95 -26.23
N GLN A 268 2.01 16.80 -27.20
CA GLN A 268 3.36 17.35 -27.37
C GLN A 268 3.79 18.20 -26.16
N PRO A 269 5.10 18.25 -25.86
CA PRO A 269 5.64 19.14 -24.86
C PRO A 269 5.20 20.59 -25.05
N SER A 270 4.94 21.28 -23.95
CA SER A 270 4.57 22.68 -23.92
C SER A 270 5.34 23.40 -22.80
N GLY A 271 5.28 24.74 -22.75
CA GLY A 271 5.99 25.50 -21.71
C GLY A 271 5.61 25.15 -20.28
N LYS A 272 4.45 24.54 -20.06
CA LYS A 272 3.98 24.07 -18.74
C LYS A 272 4.25 22.58 -18.51
N MET A 273 4.42 21.79 -19.58
CA MET A 273 4.63 20.34 -19.58
C MET A 273 5.82 20.03 -20.49
N PRO A 274 7.03 19.92 -19.94
CA PRO A 274 8.25 19.77 -20.75
C PRO A 274 8.36 18.38 -21.39
N ASN A 275 7.57 17.41 -20.95
CA ASN A 275 7.52 16.04 -21.47
C ASN A 275 6.28 15.85 -22.34
N TRP A 276 6.32 14.80 -23.17
CA TRP A 276 5.13 14.25 -23.79
C TRP A 276 4.20 13.73 -22.69
N SER A 277 2.90 14.06 -22.76
CA SER A 277 2.01 13.68 -21.67
C SER A 277 0.62 13.27 -22.14
N ARG A 278 -0.03 12.40 -21.35
CA ARG A 278 -1.46 12.10 -21.48
C ARG A 278 -2.10 11.99 -20.11
N ARG A 279 -3.27 12.60 -19.94
CA ARG A 279 -4.11 12.46 -18.76
C ARG A 279 -5.22 11.44 -19.02
N PHE A 280 -5.47 10.62 -18.02
CA PHE A 280 -6.63 9.76 -17.89
C PHE A 280 -7.49 10.36 -16.79
N GLY A 281 -8.78 10.61 -17.08
CA GLY A 281 -9.65 11.42 -16.19
C GLY A 281 -9.97 10.74 -14.85
N ASP A 282 -9.80 9.44 -14.79
CA ASP A 282 -10.06 8.63 -13.60
C ASP A 282 -8.95 7.57 -13.40
N GLY A 283 -8.93 6.99 -12.21
CA GLY A 283 -8.06 5.86 -11.89
C GLY A 283 -8.72 4.50 -12.16
N SER A 284 -9.67 4.45 -13.11
CA SER A 284 -10.36 3.19 -13.44
C SER A 284 -9.40 2.12 -13.93
N ARG A 285 -9.83 0.86 -13.83
CA ARG A 285 -9.05 -0.29 -14.32
C ARG A 285 -8.67 -0.13 -15.80
N ASP A 286 -9.59 0.36 -16.63
CA ASP A 286 -9.36 0.55 -18.06
C ASP A 286 -8.34 1.67 -18.31
N SER A 287 -8.44 2.78 -17.59
CA SER A 287 -7.47 3.88 -17.65
C SER A 287 -6.08 3.44 -17.20
N ALA A 288 -5.97 2.69 -16.12
CA ALA A 288 -4.70 2.18 -15.60
C ALA A 288 -4.07 1.17 -16.58
N SER A 289 -4.86 0.27 -17.16
CA SER A 289 -4.39 -0.67 -18.18
C SER A 289 -3.91 0.06 -19.43
N ALA A 290 -4.68 1.04 -19.93
CA ALA A 290 -4.26 1.85 -21.08
C ALA A 290 -2.98 2.64 -20.79
N ALA A 291 -2.82 3.18 -19.60
CA ALA A 291 -1.61 3.86 -19.16
C ALA A 291 -0.39 2.95 -19.16
N ALA A 292 -0.51 1.73 -18.62
CA ALA A 292 0.57 0.73 -18.61
C ALA A 292 1.03 0.38 -20.02
N HIS A 293 0.09 0.11 -20.94
CA HIS A 293 0.43 -0.16 -22.34
C HIS A 293 1.15 1.03 -23.00
N MET A 294 0.64 2.24 -22.78
CA MET A 294 1.28 3.46 -23.30
C MET A 294 2.71 3.65 -22.79
N MET A 295 2.95 3.36 -21.49
CA MET A 295 4.31 3.45 -20.93
C MET A 295 5.25 2.45 -21.59
N VAL A 296 4.83 1.20 -21.75
CA VAL A 296 5.62 0.14 -22.37
C VAL A 296 5.87 0.43 -23.86
N ASP A 297 4.86 0.89 -24.57
CA ASP A 297 5.01 1.26 -25.98
C ASP A 297 5.93 2.47 -26.17
N ALA A 298 5.93 3.42 -25.23
CA ALA A 298 6.87 4.53 -25.24
C ALA A 298 8.32 4.07 -24.94
N LEU A 299 8.54 3.10 -24.04
CA LEU A 299 9.86 2.47 -23.82
C LEU A 299 10.35 1.82 -25.12
N ARG A 300 9.50 1.05 -25.80
CA ARG A 300 9.84 0.46 -27.11
C ARG A 300 10.19 1.52 -28.16
N ALA A 301 9.45 2.63 -28.20
CA ALA A 301 9.76 3.76 -29.08
C ALA A 301 11.14 4.38 -28.78
N PHE A 302 11.63 4.24 -27.55
CA PHE A 302 12.97 4.64 -27.16
C PHE A 302 14.03 3.56 -27.41
N GLY A 303 13.64 2.41 -28.00
CA GLY A 303 14.52 1.26 -28.28
C GLY A 303 14.86 0.44 -27.05
N ILE A 304 13.94 0.43 -26.04
CA ILE A 304 14.08 -0.35 -24.81
C ILE A 304 13.11 -1.52 -24.89
N ASP A 305 13.62 -2.68 -25.27
CA ASP A 305 12.85 -3.91 -25.48
C ASP A 305 13.22 -5.02 -24.48
N ASP A 306 14.36 -4.88 -23.79
CA ASP A 306 14.83 -5.84 -22.80
C ASP A 306 14.48 -5.40 -21.38
N LEU A 307 13.92 -6.31 -20.60
CA LEU A 307 13.56 -6.08 -19.19
C LEU A 307 14.80 -5.80 -18.32
N TYR A 308 15.96 -6.38 -18.65
CA TYR A 308 17.22 -6.14 -17.93
C TYR A 308 17.73 -4.71 -18.08
N ASP A 309 17.29 -4.00 -19.12
CA ASP A 309 17.62 -2.60 -19.33
C ASP A 309 16.70 -1.65 -18.54
N ILE A 310 15.62 -2.16 -17.96
CA ILE A 310 14.60 -1.36 -17.29
C ILE A 310 14.76 -1.44 -15.77
N VAL A 311 14.80 -0.28 -15.13
CA VAL A 311 14.68 -0.15 -13.70
C VAL A 311 13.52 0.77 -13.35
N TYR A 312 12.91 0.56 -12.17
CA TYR A 312 11.91 1.49 -11.69
C TYR A 312 12.46 2.37 -10.57
N ASP A 313 11.90 3.57 -10.48
CA ASP A 313 12.00 4.46 -9.33
C ASP A 313 10.57 4.87 -8.95
N ALA A 314 10.23 4.83 -7.67
CA ALA A 314 8.88 5.15 -7.25
C ALA A 314 8.90 5.90 -5.91
N PHE A 315 8.06 6.93 -5.79
CA PHE A 315 8.04 7.80 -4.62
C PHE A 315 6.69 8.49 -4.44
N THR A 316 6.39 8.87 -3.19
CA THR A 316 5.25 9.72 -2.85
C THR A 316 5.57 11.20 -3.08
N ALA A 317 4.53 12.05 -3.07
CA ALA A 317 4.71 13.50 -3.16
C ALA A 317 5.57 14.07 -2.01
N ASP A 318 5.56 13.41 -0.85
CA ASP A 318 6.37 13.78 0.32
C ASP A 318 7.82 13.28 0.22
N GLY A 319 8.17 12.57 -0.86
CA GLY A 319 9.51 12.05 -1.13
C GLY A 319 9.80 10.70 -0.47
N GLU A 320 8.81 10.05 0.15
CA GLU A 320 8.96 8.68 0.64
C GLU A 320 9.15 7.71 -0.53
N ARG A 321 10.10 6.80 -0.43
CA ARG A 321 10.34 5.77 -1.44
C ARG A 321 9.23 4.73 -1.43
N MET A 322 8.73 4.38 -2.61
CA MET A 322 7.76 3.30 -2.79
C MET A 322 8.44 2.05 -3.32
N TYR A 323 8.11 0.92 -2.72
CA TYR A 323 8.53 -0.39 -3.13
C TYR A 323 7.39 -1.09 -3.88
N LEU A 324 7.69 -1.56 -5.09
CA LEU A 324 6.75 -2.17 -6.03
C LEU A 324 7.26 -3.56 -6.48
N PRO A 325 7.38 -4.53 -5.56
CA PRO A 325 8.02 -5.81 -5.85
C PRO A 325 7.29 -6.61 -6.92
N VAL A 326 5.97 -6.41 -7.02
CA VAL A 326 5.13 -7.07 -8.01
C VAL A 326 5.53 -6.73 -9.46
N LEU A 327 6.26 -5.62 -9.70
CA LEU A 327 6.77 -5.29 -11.03
C LEU A 327 7.78 -6.35 -11.53
N GLY A 328 8.50 -7.00 -10.61
CA GLY A 328 9.47 -8.06 -10.94
C GLY A 328 10.69 -7.58 -11.73
N ILE A 329 11.00 -6.28 -11.68
CA ILE A 329 12.21 -5.65 -12.22
C ILE A 329 12.98 -4.95 -11.11
N ALA A 330 14.26 -4.66 -11.34
CA ALA A 330 15.11 -4.01 -10.36
C ALA A 330 14.63 -2.59 -10.03
N SER A 331 14.71 -2.22 -8.75
CA SER A 331 14.62 -0.82 -8.36
C SER A 331 15.90 -0.08 -8.73
N ALA A 332 15.78 1.17 -9.15
CA ALA A 332 16.92 2.03 -9.43
C ALA A 332 17.88 2.18 -8.23
N ASP A 333 17.33 2.13 -7.04
CA ASP A 333 18.10 2.20 -5.79
C ASP A 333 18.91 0.92 -5.52
N SER A 334 18.53 -0.24 -6.07
CA SER A 334 19.29 -1.50 -5.87
C SER A 334 20.59 -1.55 -6.66
N MET A 335 20.82 -0.58 -7.56
CA MET A 335 21.99 -0.51 -8.43
C MET A 335 23.05 0.50 -7.96
N THR A 336 22.78 1.21 -6.88
CA THR A 336 23.73 2.14 -6.21
C THR A 336 24.29 1.51 -4.93
#